data_c7c33d6ee1c8421fb298f16f2905a450
#
_entry.id   c7c33d6ee1c8421fb298f16f2905a450
#
_cell.length_a   1.000
_cell.length_b   1.000
_cell.length_c   1.000
_cell.angle_alpha   90.00
_cell.angle_beta   90.00
_cell.angle_gamma   90.00
#
_symmetry.space_group_name_H-M   'P 1'
#
loop_
_entity.id
_entity.type
_entity.pdbx_description
1 polymer ?
#
loop_
_entity_poly.entity_id
_entity_poly.type
_entity_poly.pdbx_seq_one_letter_code
_entity_poly.pdbx_strand_id
1 'polypeptide(L)'
;MLFRNWLFLIAGLLTLAGYWGPWMDHRAAGLVITGLDLGELVKFLPTVRSGAVTVWREGFYWPLVAVSLGQSLVAFRIPFRYPWLGRAAMLAVAVVAALNLLPPAWTPARMMTPEFYLQSGGIALCLAAVAVSPVLALLPHRITAATITLLCGLAIWFPVRDFLRVLPDIAALYNHSGRLGWGLFVMAGGLILFVRMGWTGLDGKERKVRG
;
A
#
# COMPACT_ATOMS: atom_id res chain seq x y z
N MET A 1 19.03 -10.79 -16.56
CA MET A 1 18.70 -9.34 -16.41
C MET A 1 17.21 -9.04 -16.50
N LEU A 2 16.42 -9.72 -17.33
CA LEU A 2 14.97 -9.48 -17.49
C LEU A 2 14.16 -9.64 -16.19
N PHE A 3 14.40 -10.69 -15.41
CA PHE A 3 13.65 -10.97 -14.17
C PHE A 3 13.73 -9.84 -13.13
N ARG A 4 14.91 -9.23 -12.96
CA ARG A 4 15.11 -8.12 -11.99
C ARG A 4 14.23 -6.90 -12.29
N ASN A 5 13.93 -6.65 -13.55
CA ASN A 5 13.11 -5.50 -13.92
C ASN A 5 11.63 -5.65 -13.48
N TRP A 6 11.11 -6.87 -13.42
CA TRP A 6 9.73 -7.14 -13.05
C TRP A 6 9.49 -7.17 -11.53
N LEU A 7 10.56 -7.17 -10.72
CA LEU A 7 10.45 -7.29 -9.26
C LEU A 7 9.67 -6.14 -8.62
N PHE A 8 9.70 -4.92 -9.17
CA PHE A 8 8.87 -3.83 -8.68
C PHE A 8 7.38 -4.08 -8.94
N LEU A 9 7.03 -4.57 -10.11
CA LEU A 9 5.64 -4.95 -10.41
C LEU A 9 5.19 -6.09 -9.50
N ILE A 10 6.03 -7.12 -9.35
CA ILE A 10 5.77 -8.26 -8.46
C ILE A 10 5.60 -7.79 -7.02
N ALA A 11 6.45 -6.89 -6.53
CA ALA A 11 6.33 -6.33 -5.18
C ALA A 11 5.00 -5.62 -4.96
N GLY A 12 4.56 -4.81 -5.93
CA GLY A 12 3.24 -4.15 -5.88
C GLY A 12 2.09 -5.14 -5.88
N LEU A 13 2.14 -6.15 -6.75
CA LEU A 13 1.11 -7.19 -6.81
C LEU A 13 1.07 -8.04 -5.53
N LEU A 14 2.21 -8.40 -4.95
CA LEU A 14 2.28 -9.09 -3.66
C LEU A 14 1.71 -8.23 -2.54
N THR A 15 2.03 -6.93 -2.51
CA THR A 15 1.48 -6.02 -1.52
C THR A 15 -0.04 -5.96 -1.61
N LEU A 16 -0.60 -5.82 -2.81
CA LEU A 16 -2.05 -5.80 -3.02
C LEU A 16 -2.69 -7.14 -2.69
N ALA A 17 -2.11 -8.26 -3.13
CA ALA A 17 -2.61 -9.59 -2.81
C ALA A 17 -2.63 -9.83 -1.29
N GLY A 18 -1.61 -9.40 -0.56
CA GLY A 18 -1.58 -9.48 0.89
C GLY A 18 -2.54 -8.50 1.56
N TYR A 19 -2.74 -7.31 0.97
CA TYR A 19 -3.68 -6.32 1.48
C TYR A 19 -5.15 -6.78 1.36
N TRP A 20 -5.51 -7.43 0.26
CA TRP A 20 -6.82 -8.05 0.05
C TRP A 20 -6.92 -9.46 0.65
N GLY A 21 -5.82 -10.04 1.07
CA GLY A 21 -5.79 -11.31 1.78
C GLY A 21 -6.23 -11.18 3.25
N PRO A 22 -6.48 -12.30 3.93
CA PRO A 22 -6.89 -12.29 5.33
C PRO A 22 -5.77 -11.77 6.24
N TRP A 23 -6.09 -10.74 7.03
CA TRP A 23 -5.25 -10.27 8.13
C TRP A 23 -5.65 -10.93 9.44
N MET A 24 -6.93 -11.24 9.57
CA MET A 24 -7.44 -12.14 10.58
C MET A 24 -8.11 -13.31 9.88
N ASP A 25 -7.66 -14.52 10.18
CA ASP A 25 -8.19 -15.74 9.61
C ASP A 25 -9.40 -16.23 10.41
N HIS A 26 -10.42 -16.73 9.71
CA HIS A 26 -11.60 -17.32 10.31
C HIS A 26 -12.07 -18.53 9.49
N ARG A 27 -12.63 -19.56 10.16
CA ARG A 27 -13.13 -20.77 9.49
C ARG A 27 -14.29 -20.49 8.51
N ALA A 28 -15.15 -19.53 8.84
CA ALA A 28 -16.21 -19.07 7.95
C ALA A 28 -15.65 -17.95 7.05
N ALA A 29 -15.66 -18.18 5.73
CA ALA A 29 -15.11 -17.23 4.75
C ALA A 29 -15.72 -15.82 4.84
N GLY A 30 -17.01 -15.71 5.19
CA GLY A 30 -17.68 -14.41 5.37
C GLY A 30 -17.25 -13.61 6.61
N LEU A 31 -16.44 -14.19 7.50
CA LEU A 31 -15.89 -13.53 8.69
C LEU A 31 -14.39 -13.28 8.59
N VAL A 32 -13.80 -13.54 7.44
CA VAL A 32 -12.40 -13.19 7.15
C VAL A 32 -12.30 -11.67 7.04
N ILE A 33 -11.33 -11.08 7.75
CA ILE A 33 -11.08 -9.64 7.73
C ILE A 33 -9.82 -9.37 6.92
N THR A 34 -9.95 -8.54 5.89
CA THR A 34 -8.84 -8.10 5.04
C THR A 34 -8.31 -6.74 5.51
N GLY A 35 -7.16 -6.33 4.97
CA GLY A 35 -6.62 -4.99 5.22
C GLY A 35 -7.57 -3.87 4.76
N LEU A 36 -8.35 -4.12 3.69
CA LEU A 36 -9.34 -3.18 3.18
C LEU A 36 -10.51 -3.01 4.17
N ASP A 37 -11.00 -4.11 4.73
CA ASP A 37 -12.14 -4.10 5.66
C ASP A 37 -11.80 -3.37 6.96
N LEU A 38 -10.55 -3.45 7.42
CA LEU A 38 -10.11 -2.85 8.68
C LEU A 38 -10.33 -1.33 8.71
N GLY A 39 -10.07 -0.63 7.61
CA GLY A 39 -10.30 0.81 7.52
C GLY A 39 -11.76 1.22 7.79
N GLU A 40 -12.73 0.36 7.48
CA GLU A 40 -14.14 0.60 7.73
C GLU A 40 -14.61 -0.04 9.05
N LEU A 41 -14.12 -1.24 9.38
CA LEU A 41 -14.53 -2.00 10.56
C LEU A 41 -14.16 -1.28 11.87
N VAL A 42 -12.97 -0.69 11.95
CA VAL A 42 -12.47 -0.09 13.21
C VAL A 42 -13.38 1.00 13.76
N LYS A 43 -14.10 1.73 12.93
CA LYS A 43 -15.03 2.78 13.37
C LYS A 43 -16.27 2.24 14.08
N PHE A 44 -16.56 0.96 13.93
CA PHE A 44 -17.73 0.30 14.58
C PHE A 44 -17.36 -0.42 15.87
N LEU A 45 -16.07 -0.60 16.18
CA LEU A 45 -15.64 -1.25 17.41
C LEU A 45 -16.03 -0.42 18.64
N PRO A 46 -16.65 -1.03 19.66
CA PRO A 46 -17.09 -0.32 20.87
C PRO A 46 -15.96 0.43 21.57
N THR A 47 -14.77 -0.16 21.66
CA THR A 47 -13.57 0.41 22.29
C THR A 47 -13.03 1.63 21.55
N VAL A 48 -13.11 1.65 20.21
CA VAL A 48 -12.73 2.80 19.38
C VAL A 48 -13.78 3.91 19.49
N ARG A 49 -15.07 3.55 19.48
CA ARG A 49 -16.18 4.52 19.63
C ARG A 49 -16.23 5.18 20.99
N SER A 50 -15.86 4.46 22.05
CA SER A 50 -15.77 5.01 23.41
C SER A 50 -14.50 5.84 23.65
N GLY A 51 -13.54 5.82 22.71
CA GLY A 51 -12.24 6.48 22.86
C GLY A 51 -11.25 5.71 23.74
N ALA A 52 -11.59 4.50 24.21
CA ALA A 52 -10.70 3.66 25.01
C ALA A 52 -9.46 3.20 24.19
N VAL A 53 -9.64 2.99 22.89
CA VAL A 53 -8.56 2.68 21.94
C VAL A 53 -8.54 3.74 20.84
N THR A 54 -7.40 4.41 20.70
CA THR A 54 -7.21 5.38 19.61
C THR A 54 -6.55 4.70 18.41
N VAL A 55 -7.20 4.78 17.27
CA VAL A 55 -6.77 4.20 15.98
C VAL A 55 -6.79 5.28 14.91
N TRP A 56 -5.78 5.29 14.06
CA TRP A 56 -5.81 6.15 12.88
C TRP A 56 -6.36 5.37 11.68
N ARG A 57 -7.64 5.54 11.39
CA ARG A 57 -8.37 4.83 10.34
C ARG A 57 -7.66 4.89 8.98
N GLU A 58 -7.23 6.07 8.58
CA GLU A 58 -6.55 6.30 7.30
C GLU A 58 -5.19 5.59 7.23
N GLY A 59 -4.63 5.23 8.37
CA GLY A 59 -3.41 4.43 8.47
C GLY A 59 -3.51 3.09 7.76
N PHE A 60 -4.71 2.48 7.72
CA PHE A 60 -4.93 1.20 7.03
C PHE A 60 -4.83 1.30 5.51
N TYR A 61 -4.97 2.49 4.93
CA TYR A 61 -4.87 2.69 3.48
C TYR A 61 -3.44 2.99 2.99
N TRP A 62 -2.46 3.15 3.89
CA TRP A 62 -1.08 3.44 3.53
C TRP A 62 -0.42 2.41 2.60
N PRO A 63 -0.70 1.08 2.68
CA PRO A 63 -0.18 0.12 1.71
C PRO A 63 -0.61 0.43 0.28
N LEU A 64 -1.84 0.88 0.07
CA LEU A 64 -2.35 1.29 -1.25
C LEU A 64 -1.63 2.54 -1.76
N VAL A 65 -1.44 3.54 -0.91
CA VAL A 65 -0.68 4.76 -1.21
C VAL A 65 0.77 4.42 -1.57
N ALA A 66 1.42 3.57 -0.79
CA ALA A 66 2.80 3.15 -1.03
C ALA A 66 2.95 2.41 -2.36
N VAL A 67 2.02 1.52 -2.73
CA VAL A 67 2.02 0.84 -4.02
C VAL A 67 1.81 1.84 -5.15
N SER A 68 0.80 2.72 -5.05
CA SER A 68 0.49 3.68 -6.11
C SER A 68 1.66 4.64 -6.37
N LEU A 69 2.17 5.28 -5.33
CA LEU A 69 3.30 6.21 -5.44
C LEU A 69 4.59 5.48 -5.84
N GLY A 70 4.86 4.31 -5.25
CA GLY A 70 6.05 3.52 -5.54
C GLY A 70 6.12 3.08 -7.01
N GLN A 71 5.03 2.56 -7.57
CA GLN A 71 4.95 2.20 -8.98
C GLN A 71 5.13 3.43 -9.89
N SER A 72 4.49 4.55 -9.55
CA SER A 72 4.60 5.82 -10.30
C SER A 72 6.03 6.36 -10.32
N LEU A 73 6.76 6.26 -9.21
CA LEU A 73 8.15 6.70 -9.08
C LEU A 73 9.12 5.91 -9.95
N VAL A 74 8.83 4.63 -10.27
CA VAL A 74 9.78 3.75 -10.95
C VAL A 74 9.40 3.39 -12.38
N ALA A 75 8.15 3.59 -12.82
CA ALA A 75 7.62 3.16 -14.11
C ALA A 75 8.43 3.68 -15.33
N PHE A 76 8.94 4.91 -15.28
CA PHE A 76 9.70 5.52 -16.36
C PHE A 76 11.20 5.60 -16.09
N ARG A 77 11.69 4.97 -15.04
CA ARG A 77 13.12 5.02 -14.69
C ARG A 77 14.01 4.36 -15.72
N ILE A 78 14.99 5.12 -16.22
CA ILE A 78 15.95 4.68 -17.24
C ILE A 78 16.71 3.39 -16.88
N PRO A 79 17.16 3.17 -15.62
CA PRO A 79 17.88 1.95 -15.27
C PRO A 79 17.13 0.66 -15.54
N PHE A 80 15.80 0.68 -15.51
CA PHE A 80 14.97 -0.51 -15.68
C PHE A 80 14.56 -0.77 -17.13
N ARG A 81 14.55 0.25 -17.98
CA ARG A 81 14.19 0.15 -19.41
C ARG A 81 12.94 -0.70 -19.64
N TYR A 82 11.88 -0.45 -18.86
CA TYR A 82 10.63 -1.17 -19.03
C TYR A 82 10.08 -0.99 -20.46
N PRO A 83 9.67 -2.09 -21.13
CA PRO A 83 8.88 -1.97 -22.36
C PRO A 83 7.58 -1.23 -22.04
N TRP A 84 6.91 -0.70 -23.07
CA TRP A 84 5.68 0.07 -22.88
C TRP A 84 4.60 -0.70 -22.10
N LEU A 85 4.43 -2.01 -22.37
CA LEU A 85 3.52 -2.89 -21.65
C LEU A 85 3.87 -2.98 -20.14
N GLY A 86 5.15 -3.04 -19.80
CA GLY A 86 5.60 -3.06 -18.40
C GLY A 86 5.26 -1.76 -17.69
N ARG A 87 5.48 -0.61 -18.35
CA ARG A 87 5.08 0.71 -17.81
C ARG A 87 3.57 0.80 -17.62
N ALA A 88 2.82 0.39 -18.64
CA ALA A 88 1.35 0.37 -18.58
C ALA A 88 0.85 -0.52 -17.44
N ALA A 89 1.42 -1.72 -17.26
CA ALA A 89 1.07 -2.61 -16.16
C ALA A 89 1.37 -1.99 -14.79
N MET A 90 2.53 -1.36 -14.61
CA MET A 90 2.88 -0.68 -13.36
C MET A 90 1.93 0.46 -13.05
N LEU A 91 1.62 1.31 -14.05
CA LEU A 91 0.68 2.41 -13.86
C LEU A 91 -0.76 1.91 -13.64
N ALA A 92 -1.17 0.81 -14.28
CA ALA A 92 -2.45 0.18 -14.03
C ALA A 92 -2.56 -0.30 -12.56
N VAL A 93 -1.51 -0.95 -12.04
CA VAL A 93 -1.44 -1.34 -10.62
C VAL A 93 -1.48 -0.11 -9.71
N ALA A 94 -0.80 0.98 -10.07
CA ALA A 94 -0.84 2.23 -9.32
C ALA A 94 -2.25 2.85 -9.27
N VAL A 95 -2.96 2.86 -10.42
CA VAL A 95 -4.35 3.36 -10.51
C VAL A 95 -5.30 2.46 -9.72
N VAL A 96 -5.18 1.12 -9.84
CA VAL A 96 -6.00 0.18 -9.07
C VAL A 96 -5.79 0.41 -7.57
N ALA A 97 -4.55 0.56 -7.11
CA ALA A 97 -4.27 0.87 -5.71
C ALA A 97 -4.91 2.21 -5.29
N ALA A 98 -4.79 3.27 -6.10
CA ALA A 98 -5.39 4.57 -5.82
C ALA A 98 -6.94 4.50 -5.73
N LEU A 99 -7.58 3.77 -6.65
CA LEU A 99 -9.04 3.63 -6.67
C LEU A 99 -9.57 2.77 -5.52
N ASN A 100 -8.77 1.88 -4.95
CA ASN A 100 -9.16 1.12 -3.75
C ASN A 100 -9.14 1.97 -2.46
N LEU A 101 -8.72 3.23 -2.52
CA LEU A 101 -8.94 4.20 -1.45
C LEU A 101 -10.39 4.70 -1.41
N LEU A 102 -11.20 4.47 -2.46
CA LEU A 102 -12.61 4.87 -2.46
C LEU A 102 -13.41 4.05 -1.44
N PRO A 103 -14.24 4.69 -0.60
CA PRO A 103 -15.10 3.96 0.32
C PRO A 103 -16.17 3.17 -0.47
N PRO A 104 -16.70 2.05 0.08
CA PRO A 104 -17.63 1.18 -0.64
C PRO A 104 -18.88 1.89 -1.20
N ALA A 105 -19.36 2.92 -0.51
CA ALA A 105 -20.55 3.70 -0.92
C ALA A 105 -20.17 5.13 -1.29
N TRP A 106 -19.12 5.29 -2.11
CA TRP A 106 -18.67 6.61 -2.52
C TRP A 106 -19.66 7.31 -3.47
N THR A 107 -19.78 8.62 -3.28
CA THR A 107 -20.39 9.55 -4.23
C THR A 107 -19.54 10.81 -4.25
N PRO A 108 -19.55 11.62 -5.34
CA PRO A 108 -18.79 12.87 -5.37
C PRO A 108 -19.09 13.78 -4.17
N ALA A 109 -20.36 13.89 -3.78
CA ALA A 109 -20.78 14.70 -2.63
C ALA A 109 -20.19 14.16 -1.31
N ARG A 110 -20.17 12.84 -1.13
CA ARG A 110 -19.63 12.19 0.07
C ARG A 110 -18.12 12.36 0.19
N MET A 111 -17.40 12.28 -0.93
CA MET A 111 -15.95 12.48 -0.96
C MET A 111 -15.52 13.89 -0.56
N MET A 112 -16.42 14.88 -0.62
CA MET A 112 -16.18 16.26 -0.18
C MET A 112 -16.52 16.50 1.30
N THR A 113 -16.95 15.48 2.03
CA THR A 113 -17.23 15.60 3.47
C THR A 113 -15.95 15.51 4.30
N PRO A 114 -15.90 16.12 5.50
CA PRO A 114 -14.75 16.07 6.39
C PRO A 114 -14.29 14.63 6.72
N GLU A 115 -15.23 13.68 6.77
CA GLU A 115 -14.93 12.27 7.05
C GLU A 115 -13.99 11.65 6.01
N PHE A 116 -14.12 12.03 4.72
CA PHE A 116 -13.37 11.42 3.62
C PHE A 116 -12.31 12.35 3.01
N TYR A 117 -12.09 13.52 3.60
CA TYR A 117 -11.17 14.53 3.05
C TYR A 117 -9.75 13.98 2.86
N LEU A 118 -9.22 13.24 3.84
CA LEU A 118 -7.88 12.64 3.75
C LEU A 118 -7.81 11.55 2.67
N GLN A 119 -8.85 10.72 2.54
CA GLN A 119 -8.92 9.71 1.49
C GLN A 119 -8.98 10.36 0.10
N SER A 120 -9.81 11.40 -0.07
CA SER A 120 -9.92 12.17 -1.32
C SER A 120 -8.60 12.80 -1.72
N GLY A 121 -7.90 13.41 -0.75
CA GLY A 121 -6.56 13.95 -0.94
C GLY A 121 -5.53 12.87 -1.32
N GLY A 122 -5.60 11.71 -0.67
CA GLY A 122 -4.77 10.55 -0.98
C GLY A 122 -4.98 10.04 -2.40
N ILE A 123 -6.24 9.91 -2.84
CA ILE A 123 -6.59 9.52 -4.23
C ILE A 123 -6.03 10.54 -5.22
N ALA A 124 -6.31 11.83 -4.98
CA ALA A 124 -5.83 12.90 -5.86
C ALA A 124 -4.31 12.91 -5.98
N LEU A 125 -3.59 12.76 -4.85
CA LEU A 125 -2.13 12.64 -4.84
C LEU A 125 -1.63 11.44 -5.64
N CYS A 126 -2.23 10.25 -5.44
CA CYS A 126 -1.86 9.04 -6.14
C CYS A 126 -2.08 9.17 -7.66
N LEU A 127 -3.24 9.66 -8.09
CA LEU A 127 -3.56 9.86 -9.51
C LEU A 127 -2.70 10.95 -10.14
N ALA A 128 -2.40 12.03 -9.42
CA ALA A 128 -1.46 13.05 -9.86
C ALA A 128 -0.05 12.44 -10.06
N ALA A 129 0.42 11.61 -9.14
CA ALA A 129 1.71 10.93 -9.28
C ALA A 129 1.75 9.98 -10.49
N VAL A 130 0.66 9.28 -10.78
CA VAL A 130 0.52 8.48 -12.01
C VAL A 130 0.67 9.37 -13.25
N ALA A 131 -0.04 10.50 -13.30
CA ALA A 131 -0.02 11.43 -14.43
C ALA A 131 1.36 12.06 -14.67
N VAL A 132 2.07 12.40 -13.58
CA VAL A 132 3.40 13.03 -13.65
C VAL A 132 4.54 12.03 -13.52
N SER A 133 4.29 10.73 -13.63
CA SER A 133 5.31 9.69 -13.44
C SER A 133 6.54 9.82 -14.35
N PRO A 134 6.46 10.31 -15.61
CA PRO A 134 7.65 10.60 -16.42
C PRO A 134 8.56 11.65 -15.78
N VAL A 135 7.96 12.68 -15.14
CA VAL A 135 8.70 13.75 -14.44
C VAL A 135 9.31 13.21 -13.15
N LEU A 136 8.58 12.37 -12.41
CA LEU A 136 9.09 11.72 -11.18
C LEU A 136 10.31 10.84 -11.46
N ALA A 137 10.45 10.30 -12.67
CA ALA A 137 11.61 9.54 -13.07
C ALA A 137 12.91 10.36 -13.14
N LEU A 138 12.84 11.70 -13.18
CA LEU A 138 13.98 12.61 -13.16
C LEU A 138 14.58 12.82 -11.77
N LEU A 139 13.88 12.43 -10.72
CA LEU A 139 14.38 12.58 -9.35
C LEU A 139 15.70 11.81 -9.16
N PRO A 140 16.64 12.30 -8.35
CA PRO A 140 17.84 11.57 -7.99
C PRO A 140 17.51 10.19 -7.39
N HIS A 141 18.32 9.16 -7.70
CA HIS A 141 18.04 7.79 -7.25
C HIS A 141 17.95 7.67 -5.72
N ARG A 142 18.82 8.39 -4.98
CA ARG A 142 18.81 8.39 -3.51
C ARG A 142 17.50 8.93 -2.95
N ILE A 143 16.98 10.00 -3.55
CA ILE A 143 15.69 10.59 -3.13
C ILE A 143 14.58 9.59 -3.41
N THR A 144 14.55 8.96 -4.58
CA THR A 144 13.53 7.95 -4.91
C THR A 144 13.61 6.75 -3.97
N ALA A 145 14.81 6.22 -3.70
CA ALA A 145 14.99 5.09 -2.78
C ALA A 145 14.56 5.45 -1.35
N ALA A 146 14.95 6.63 -0.86
CA ALA A 146 14.54 7.14 0.45
C ALA A 146 13.03 7.34 0.55
N THR A 147 12.39 7.91 -0.50
CA THR A 147 10.93 8.08 -0.56
C THR A 147 10.21 6.73 -0.53
N ILE A 148 10.65 5.75 -1.32
CA ILE A 148 10.09 4.40 -1.31
C ILE A 148 10.25 3.77 0.09
N THR A 149 11.42 3.91 0.72
CA THR A 149 11.68 3.37 2.05
C THR A 149 10.75 3.99 3.09
N LEU A 150 10.57 5.30 3.06
CA LEU A 150 9.66 6.01 3.95
C LEU A 150 8.21 5.58 3.74
N LEU A 151 7.73 5.57 2.49
CA LEU A 151 6.36 5.15 2.16
C LEU A 151 6.08 3.72 2.62
N CYS A 152 6.99 2.78 2.32
CA CYS A 152 6.83 1.38 2.71
C CYS A 152 6.94 1.20 4.23
N GLY A 153 7.82 1.94 4.90
CA GLY A 153 7.93 1.94 6.36
C GLY A 153 6.64 2.39 7.03
N LEU A 154 6.07 3.51 6.58
CA LEU A 154 4.78 4.00 7.08
C LEU A 154 3.63 3.04 6.76
N ALA A 155 3.66 2.42 5.56
CA ALA A 155 2.67 1.45 5.10
C ALA A 155 2.69 0.12 5.87
N ILE A 156 3.79 -0.22 6.53
CA ILE A 156 3.87 -1.34 7.47
C ILE A 156 3.50 -0.85 8.87
N TRP A 157 4.10 0.25 9.33
CA TRP A 157 4.00 0.70 10.71
C TRP A 157 2.58 1.03 11.14
N PHE A 158 1.89 1.90 10.41
CA PHE A 158 0.56 2.36 10.82
C PHE A 158 -0.47 1.24 10.86
N PRO A 159 -0.72 0.49 9.76
CA PRO A 159 -1.77 -0.51 9.77
C PRO A 159 -1.45 -1.69 10.68
N VAL A 160 -0.19 -2.12 10.79
CA VAL A 160 0.18 -3.24 11.67
C VAL A 160 0.02 -2.85 13.13
N ARG A 161 0.52 -1.67 13.54
CA ARG A 161 0.37 -1.18 14.91
C ARG A 161 -1.10 -1.09 15.32
N ASP A 162 -1.94 -0.49 14.48
CA ASP A 162 -3.33 -0.24 14.82
C ASP A 162 -4.16 -1.52 14.73
N PHE A 163 -3.83 -2.43 13.79
CA PHE A 163 -4.42 -3.76 13.75
C PHE A 163 -4.15 -4.57 15.03
N LEU A 164 -2.90 -4.60 15.49
CA LEU A 164 -2.54 -5.32 16.71
C LEU A 164 -3.24 -4.75 17.95
N ARG A 165 -3.54 -3.45 17.97
CA ARG A 165 -4.28 -2.80 19.06
C ARG A 165 -5.76 -3.23 19.11
N VAL A 166 -6.40 -3.38 17.95
CA VAL A 166 -7.82 -3.74 17.86
C VAL A 166 -8.06 -5.24 17.73
N LEU A 167 -7.01 -6.03 17.51
CA LEU A 167 -7.12 -7.48 17.35
C LEU A 167 -7.82 -8.19 18.51
N PRO A 168 -7.57 -7.85 19.80
CA PRO A 168 -8.30 -8.46 20.91
C PRO A 168 -9.80 -8.17 20.88
N ASP A 169 -10.20 -6.95 20.51
CA ASP A 169 -11.60 -6.54 20.43
C ASP A 169 -12.33 -7.25 19.30
N ILE A 170 -11.65 -7.37 18.13
CA ILE A 170 -12.19 -8.11 16.99
C ILE A 170 -12.32 -9.59 17.34
N ALA A 171 -11.32 -10.18 18.01
CA ALA A 171 -11.36 -11.57 18.44
C ALA A 171 -12.52 -11.84 19.44
N ALA A 172 -12.75 -10.92 20.37
CA ALA A 172 -13.87 -10.99 21.31
C ALA A 172 -15.22 -10.87 20.58
N LEU A 173 -15.35 -9.94 19.61
CA LEU A 173 -16.57 -9.73 18.84
C LEU A 173 -16.96 -10.98 18.04
N TYR A 174 -15.99 -11.67 17.47
CA TYR A 174 -16.21 -12.88 16.65
C TYR A 174 -16.14 -14.18 17.47
N ASN A 175 -15.93 -14.11 18.78
CA ASN A 175 -15.75 -15.26 19.69
C ASN A 175 -14.73 -16.29 19.12
N HIS A 176 -13.63 -15.78 18.58
CA HIS A 176 -12.61 -16.55 17.90
C HIS A 176 -11.19 -16.14 18.36
N SER A 177 -10.28 -17.11 18.47
CA SER A 177 -8.88 -16.80 18.73
C SER A 177 -8.33 -15.96 17.57
N GLY A 178 -7.97 -14.70 17.81
CA GLY A 178 -7.46 -13.76 16.80
C GLY A 178 -6.13 -14.24 16.19
N ARG A 179 -6.21 -15.19 15.25
CA ARG A 179 -5.04 -15.68 14.51
C ARG A 179 -4.70 -14.71 13.39
N LEU A 180 -3.42 -14.35 13.29
CA LEU A 180 -2.92 -13.55 12.18
C LEU A 180 -3.04 -14.34 10.88
N GLY A 181 -3.67 -13.75 9.89
CA GLY A 181 -3.79 -14.31 8.55
C GLY A 181 -2.54 -14.08 7.70
N TRP A 182 -2.40 -14.83 6.64
CA TRP A 182 -1.27 -14.77 5.72
C TRP A 182 -1.16 -13.41 4.98
N GLY A 183 -2.28 -12.73 4.79
CA GLY A 183 -2.34 -11.46 4.04
C GLY A 183 -1.43 -10.40 4.60
N LEU A 184 -1.39 -10.26 5.93
CA LEU A 184 -0.49 -9.32 6.62
C LEU A 184 0.98 -9.56 6.27
N PHE A 185 1.43 -10.82 6.29
CA PHE A 185 2.82 -11.18 6.02
C PHE A 185 3.20 -11.00 4.56
N VAL A 186 2.30 -11.35 3.62
CA VAL A 186 2.52 -11.18 2.18
C VAL A 186 2.56 -9.70 1.82
N MET A 187 1.67 -8.87 2.39
CA MET A 187 1.71 -7.42 2.21
C MET A 187 3.05 -6.85 2.69
N ALA A 188 3.46 -7.18 3.91
CA ALA A 188 4.73 -6.69 4.47
C ALA A 188 5.93 -7.17 3.63
N GLY A 189 5.93 -8.43 3.20
CA GLY A 189 6.96 -9.00 2.30
C GLY A 189 7.04 -8.27 0.96
N GLY A 190 5.91 -7.91 0.36
CA GLY A 190 5.85 -7.09 -0.85
C GLY A 190 6.46 -5.71 -0.66
N LEU A 191 6.12 -5.02 0.44
CA LEU A 191 6.68 -3.70 0.79
C LEU A 191 8.18 -3.77 1.07
N ILE A 192 8.66 -4.80 1.77
CA ILE A 192 10.11 -5.02 2.00
C ILE A 192 10.84 -5.26 0.68
N LEU A 193 10.24 -6.03 -0.24
CA LEU A 193 10.80 -6.24 -1.57
C LEU A 193 10.88 -4.92 -2.35
N PHE A 194 9.89 -4.04 -2.23
CA PHE A 194 9.91 -2.69 -2.80
C PHE A 194 11.13 -1.89 -2.33
N VAL A 195 11.35 -1.84 -1.01
CA VAL A 195 12.49 -1.14 -0.40
C VAL A 195 13.81 -1.70 -0.92
N ARG A 196 13.98 -3.03 -0.87
CA ARG A 196 15.20 -3.70 -1.34
C ARG A 196 15.50 -3.35 -2.79
N MET A 197 14.47 -3.38 -3.66
CA MET A 197 14.63 -3.03 -5.08
C MET A 197 14.93 -1.55 -5.29
N GLY A 198 14.37 -0.67 -4.45
CA GLY A 198 14.68 0.76 -4.46
C GLY A 198 16.17 1.03 -4.30
N TRP A 199 16.84 0.34 -3.39
CA TRP A 199 18.27 0.52 -3.17
C TRP A 199 19.15 -0.25 -4.15
N THR A 200 18.92 -1.55 -4.35
CA THR A 200 19.79 -2.39 -5.17
C THR A 200 19.59 -2.19 -6.67
N GLY A 201 18.37 -1.89 -7.09
CA GLY A 201 18.03 -1.73 -8.52
C GLY A 201 18.51 -0.41 -9.09
N LEU A 202 18.63 0.62 -8.24
CA LEU A 202 19.06 1.96 -8.65
C LEU A 202 20.58 2.14 -8.61
N ASP A 203 21.31 1.47 -7.71
CA ASP A 203 22.77 1.57 -7.58
C ASP A 203 23.56 0.84 -8.69
N GLY A 204 22.96 -0.13 -9.36
CA GLY A 204 23.69 -1.08 -10.22
C GLY A 204 24.32 -0.51 -11.48
N LYS A 205 24.19 0.79 -11.80
CA LYS A 205 24.74 1.41 -13.01
C LYS A 205 25.69 2.58 -12.79
N GLU A 206 25.64 3.26 -11.67
CA GLU A 206 26.61 4.34 -11.43
C GLU A 206 28.05 3.83 -11.35
N ARG A 207 28.26 2.59 -10.89
CA ARG A 207 29.59 1.96 -10.87
C ARG A 207 30.14 1.61 -12.24
N LYS A 208 29.28 1.37 -13.26
CA LYS A 208 29.72 1.02 -14.63
C LYS A 208 30.02 2.24 -15.51
N VAL A 209 29.63 3.42 -15.10
CA VAL A 209 29.90 4.67 -15.87
C VAL A 209 31.16 5.38 -15.34
N ARG A 210 31.65 5.02 -14.13
CA ARG A 210 32.85 5.60 -13.51
C ARG A 210 34.10 4.71 -13.56
N GLY A 211 34.02 3.54 -14.14
CA GLY A 211 35.17 2.65 -14.44
C GLY A 211 35.28 2.40 -15.92
#